data_17b72bf0e48bed11592e7ec0a36c4119
#
_entry.id   17b72bf0e48bed11592e7ec0a36c4119
#
_cell.length_a   1.000
_cell.length_b   1.000
_cell.length_c   1.000
_cell.angle_alpha   90.00
_cell.angle_beta   90.00
_cell.angle_gamma   90.00
#
_symmetry.space_group_name_H-M   'P 1'
#
loop_
_entity.id
_entity.type
_entity.pdbx_description
1 polymer ?
#
loop_
_entity_poly.entity_id
_entity_poly.type
_entity_poly.pdbx_seq_one_letter_code
_entity_poly.pdbx_strand_id
1 'polypeptide(L)'
;MQKLKNCVKRFIKKDGFIYRIVRKIYHILSTAKYKITNNKKIKEEHKHYSIVVNEAVEKLKNYKDADYVVFYNPTWLGVANSTKGLFKNIVPLEHVYEKKDIQKITDAIVENNIKSVIFSQICDGWIDTIKQIKDKNKEIKIKVIWHGNCYEYFSDFTWNLNKEVMNLYKKGKIDSFAFVRSIMYEFYKKAGFKSYYLQNNVHLDNIERVEKQKTDKKKIGIYNADTRELKNIYTSLSAIKLVPNAIADVVPINEGAKKFTEILKLETTSIDDYIPTEELLKRIQQNEVNLYPTFTENAPMFPLESFEMGVPCLLGNNNDYFVGTKLGEYVILTKEDDPEYLKDRIINCIEHKEEIIQLYKEWKKDFDKKCESYVKDFVKN
;
A
#
# COMPACT_ATOMS: atom_id res chain seq x y z
N MET A 1 -23.16 -25.75 -22.42
CA MET A 1 -23.05 -26.44 -21.12
C MET A 1 -24.31 -26.32 -20.26
N GLN A 2 -24.93 -25.14 -20.13
CA GLN A 2 -26.18 -24.97 -19.36
C GLN A 2 -27.35 -25.81 -19.91
N LYS A 3 -27.47 -25.89 -21.26
CA LYS A 3 -28.49 -26.74 -21.91
C LYS A 3 -28.30 -28.25 -21.60
N LEU A 4 -27.05 -28.74 -21.55
CA LEU A 4 -26.74 -30.12 -21.18
C LEU A 4 -27.07 -30.43 -19.70
N LYS A 5 -26.78 -29.47 -18.80
CA LYS A 5 -27.16 -29.54 -17.39
C LYS A 5 -28.67 -29.67 -17.19
N ASN A 6 -29.43 -28.93 -17.98
CA ASN A 6 -30.90 -28.94 -17.89
C ASN A 6 -31.52 -30.21 -18.50
N CYS A 7 -30.94 -30.78 -19.57
CA CYS A 7 -31.32 -32.08 -20.10
C CYS A 7 -31.04 -33.23 -19.14
N VAL A 8 -29.85 -33.26 -18.56
CA VAL A 8 -29.45 -34.28 -17.60
C VAL A 8 -30.33 -34.28 -16.35
N LYS A 9 -30.72 -33.09 -15.84
CA LYS A 9 -31.63 -32.96 -14.70
C LYS A 9 -33.05 -33.47 -14.97
N ARG A 10 -33.50 -33.45 -16.21
CA ARG A 10 -34.88 -33.85 -16.60
C ARG A 10 -35.07 -35.34 -16.78
N PHE A 11 -34.03 -36.08 -17.19
CA PHE A 11 -34.16 -37.46 -17.66
C PHE A 11 -33.42 -38.53 -16.87
N ILE A 12 -32.59 -38.16 -15.85
CA ILE A 12 -31.78 -39.11 -15.12
C ILE A 12 -32.08 -39.03 -13.62
N LYS A 13 -32.49 -40.18 -13.03
CA LYS A 13 -32.65 -40.31 -11.57
C LYS A 13 -31.34 -39.94 -10.87
N LYS A 14 -31.41 -39.06 -9.86
CA LYS A 14 -30.26 -38.44 -9.17
C LYS A 14 -29.16 -39.40 -8.66
N ASP A 15 -29.47 -40.66 -8.43
CA ASP A 15 -28.55 -41.65 -7.88
C ASP A 15 -28.27 -42.83 -8.83
N GLY A 16 -28.70 -42.77 -10.10
CA GLY A 16 -28.49 -43.80 -11.11
C GLY A 16 -27.03 -43.86 -11.60
N PHE A 17 -26.61 -45.07 -12.06
CA PHE A 17 -25.26 -45.31 -12.63
C PHE A 17 -24.89 -44.30 -13.73
N ILE A 18 -25.85 -43.99 -14.62
CA ILE A 18 -25.67 -43.06 -15.71
C ILE A 18 -25.43 -41.63 -15.17
N TYR A 19 -26.10 -41.20 -14.10
CA TYR A 19 -25.88 -39.90 -13.44
C TYR A 19 -24.45 -39.77 -12.90
N ARG A 20 -23.92 -40.84 -12.29
CA ARG A 20 -22.53 -40.86 -11.79
C ARG A 20 -21.51 -40.75 -12.91
N ILE A 21 -21.73 -41.40 -14.04
CA ILE A 21 -20.86 -41.29 -15.23
C ILE A 21 -20.90 -39.86 -15.80
N VAL A 22 -22.06 -39.34 -16.05
CA VAL A 22 -22.24 -37.97 -16.61
C VAL A 22 -21.63 -36.94 -15.67
N ARG A 23 -21.79 -37.09 -14.37
CA ARG A 23 -21.17 -36.21 -13.36
C ARG A 23 -19.65 -36.27 -13.36
N LYS A 24 -19.06 -37.48 -13.51
CA LYS A 24 -17.60 -37.65 -13.67
C LYS A 24 -17.08 -36.99 -14.95
N ILE A 25 -17.74 -37.22 -16.08
CA ILE A 25 -17.36 -36.59 -17.37
C ILE A 25 -17.46 -35.06 -17.28
N TYR A 26 -18.55 -34.54 -16.70
CA TYR A 26 -18.69 -33.08 -16.48
C TYR A 26 -17.58 -32.51 -15.61
N HIS A 27 -17.23 -33.21 -14.53
CA HIS A 27 -16.13 -32.77 -13.64
C HIS A 27 -14.78 -32.78 -14.39
N ILE A 28 -14.48 -33.80 -15.17
CA ILE A 28 -13.26 -33.90 -15.99
C ILE A 28 -13.20 -32.73 -17.01
N LEU A 29 -14.30 -32.48 -17.73
CA LEU A 29 -14.38 -31.43 -18.74
C LEU A 29 -14.30 -30.03 -18.11
N SER A 30 -14.94 -29.81 -16.96
CA SER A 30 -14.88 -28.54 -16.26
C SER A 30 -13.48 -28.25 -15.71
N THR A 31 -12.81 -29.27 -15.17
CA THR A 31 -11.42 -29.18 -14.69
C THR A 31 -10.43 -28.93 -15.84
N ALA A 32 -10.62 -29.62 -16.99
CA ALA A 32 -9.79 -29.40 -18.17
C ALA A 32 -9.99 -27.97 -18.73
N LYS A 33 -11.24 -27.49 -18.83
CA LYS A 33 -11.54 -26.12 -19.26
C LYS A 33 -10.91 -25.09 -18.32
N TYR A 34 -11.03 -25.29 -17.00
CA TYR A 34 -10.43 -24.43 -15.99
C TYR A 34 -8.90 -24.37 -16.14
N LYS A 35 -8.22 -25.52 -16.30
CA LYS A 35 -6.77 -25.58 -16.54
C LYS A 35 -6.35 -24.86 -17.83
N ILE A 36 -7.09 -25.05 -18.94
CA ILE A 36 -6.79 -24.39 -20.21
C ILE A 36 -6.96 -22.87 -20.10
N THR A 37 -8.05 -22.41 -19.47
CA THR A 37 -8.31 -20.99 -19.28
C THR A 37 -7.27 -20.34 -18.37
N ASN A 38 -6.90 -20.99 -17.27
CA ASN A 38 -5.84 -20.52 -16.39
C ASN A 38 -4.47 -20.49 -17.09
N ASN A 39 -4.12 -21.52 -17.84
CA ASN A 39 -2.85 -21.53 -18.57
C ASN A 39 -2.76 -20.41 -19.62
N LYS A 40 -3.88 -20.05 -20.25
CA LYS A 40 -3.92 -18.92 -21.19
C LYS A 40 -3.72 -17.59 -20.43
N LYS A 41 -4.44 -17.41 -19.33
CA LYS A 41 -4.32 -16.22 -18.48
C LYS A 41 -2.88 -16.07 -17.95
N ILE A 42 -2.30 -17.13 -17.42
CA ILE A 42 -0.91 -17.15 -16.93
C ILE A 42 0.09 -16.75 -18.04
N LYS A 43 -0.10 -17.26 -19.27
CA LYS A 43 0.77 -16.90 -20.41
C LYS A 43 0.63 -15.43 -20.81
N GLU A 44 -0.58 -14.87 -20.78
CA GLU A 44 -0.82 -13.46 -21.04
C GLU A 44 -0.20 -12.57 -19.94
N GLU A 45 -0.33 -12.95 -18.69
CA GLU A 45 0.32 -12.29 -17.55
C GLU A 45 1.86 -12.32 -17.68
N HIS A 46 2.45 -13.48 -17.97
CA HIS A 46 3.91 -13.58 -18.17
C HIS A 46 4.40 -12.72 -19.34
N LYS A 47 3.60 -12.61 -20.41
CA LYS A 47 3.93 -11.71 -21.53
C LYS A 47 3.92 -10.25 -21.11
N HIS A 48 2.92 -9.84 -20.33
CA HIS A 48 2.86 -8.50 -19.76
C HIS A 48 4.11 -8.20 -18.92
N TYR A 49 4.46 -9.07 -17.97
CA TYR A 49 5.63 -8.87 -17.10
C TYR A 49 6.96 -8.83 -17.88
N SER A 50 7.08 -9.61 -18.97
CA SER A 50 8.28 -9.52 -19.84
C SER A 50 8.38 -8.16 -20.56
N ILE A 51 7.27 -7.50 -20.86
CA ILE A 51 7.28 -6.12 -21.40
C ILE A 51 7.77 -5.16 -20.32
N VAL A 52 7.20 -5.21 -19.12
CA VAL A 52 7.61 -4.38 -17.98
C VAL A 52 9.10 -4.55 -17.67
N VAL A 53 9.61 -5.77 -17.74
CA VAL A 53 11.05 -6.04 -17.59
C VAL A 53 11.88 -5.33 -18.65
N ASN A 54 11.48 -5.37 -19.93
CA ASN A 54 12.22 -4.68 -20.98
C ASN A 54 12.22 -3.16 -20.77
N GLU A 55 11.10 -2.57 -20.33
CA GLU A 55 11.02 -1.15 -19.96
C GLU A 55 11.94 -0.81 -18.78
N ALA A 56 11.99 -1.68 -17.76
CA ALA A 56 12.89 -1.52 -16.63
C ALA A 56 14.37 -1.58 -17.06
N VAL A 57 14.72 -2.51 -17.95
CA VAL A 57 16.07 -2.62 -18.53
C VAL A 57 16.45 -1.37 -19.31
N GLU A 58 15.56 -0.84 -20.14
CA GLU A 58 15.81 0.43 -20.85
C GLU A 58 16.00 1.60 -19.87
N LYS A 59 15.21 1.65 -18.82
CA LYS A 59 15.32 2.69 -17.80
C LYS A 59 16.64 2.61 -17.01
N LEU A 60 17.17 1.41 -16.77
CA LEU A 60 18.45 1.21 -16.10
C LEU A 60 19.61 1.86 -16.85
N LYS A 61 19.55 1.99 -18.18
CA LYS A 61 20.57 2.67 -18.98
C LYS A 61 20.76 4.14 -18.60
N ASN A 62 19.71 4.78 -18.08
CA ASN A 62 19.77 6.18 -17.61
C ASN A 62 20.52 6.31 -16.28
N TYR A 63 20.83 5.20 -15.62
CA TYR A 63 21.50 5.15 -14.32
C TYR A 63 22.89 4.52 -14.38
N LYS A 64 23.58 4.68 -15.53
CA LYS A 64 24.96 4.23 -15.68
C LYS A 64 25.86 4.86 -14.61
N ASP A 65 26.70 4.02 -13.97
CA ASP A 65 27.62 4.37 -12.89
C ASP A 65 26.92 4.95 -11.63
N ALA A 66 25.61 4.75 -11.48
CA ALA A 66 24.86 5.25 -10.34
C ALA A 66 25.27 4.56 -9.03
N ASP A 67 25.30 5.33 -7.95
CA ASP A 67 25.55 4.79 -6.62
C ASP A 67 24.42 3.86 -6.15
N TYR A 68 23.21 4.09 -6.63
CA TYR A 68 22.06 3.21 -6.35
C TYR A 68 20.95 3.33 -7.39
N VAL A 69 20.13 2.28 -7.46
CA VAL A 69 18.79 2.29 -8.07
C VAL A 69 17.77 1.63 -7.13
N VAL A 70 16.51 2.06 -7.22
CA VAL A 70 15.42 1.51 -6.39
C VAL A 70 14.36 0.88 -7.28
N PHE A 71 14.18 -0.42 -7.18
CA PHE A 71 13.05 -1.12 -7.77
C PHE A 71 11.83 -1.03 -6.87
N TYR A 72 10.67 -0.78 -7.48
CA TYR A 72 9.38 -0.76 -6.78
C TYR A 72 8.27 -1.30 -7.68
N ASN A 73 7.27 -1.92 -7.09
CA ASN A 73 6.09 -2.36 -7.83
C ASN A 73 5.12 -1.18 -8.00
N PRO A 74 4.85 -0.71 -9.24
CA PRO A 74 3.99 0.44 -9.50
C PRO A 74 2.51 0.16 -9.19
N THR A 75 2.09 -1.11 -9.13
CA THR A 75 0.69 -1.48 -8.81
C THR A 75 0.38 -1.44 -7.31
N TRP A 76 1.40 -1.40 -6.46
CA TRP A 76 1.27 -1.24 -5.01
C TRP A 76 1.33 0.24 -4.66
N LEU A 77 0.22 0.94 -4.80
CA LEU A 77 0.16 2.41 -4.76
C LEU A 77 0.84 3.03 -3.52
N GLY A 78 0.63 2.47 -2.33
CA GLY A 78 1.28 2.96 -1.10
C GLY A 78 2.81 2.86 -1.16
N VAL A 79 3.34 1.71 -1.61
CA VAL A 79 4.78 1.48 -1.79
C VAL A 79 5.34 2.35 -2.91
N ALA A 80 4.62 2.46 -4.04
CA ALA A 80 5.02 3.25 -5.18
C ALA A 80 5.14 4.75 -4.83
N ASN A 81 4.13 5.31 -4.16
CA ASN A 81 4.12 6.70 -3.75
C ASN A 81 5.21 6.98 -2.71
N SER A 82 5.38 6.08 -1.72
CA SER A 82 6.49 6.15 -0.77
C SER A 82 7.84 6.20 -1.47
N THR A 83 8.08 5.27 -2.41
CA THR A 83 9.36 5.20 -3.13
C THR A 83 9.63 6.45 -3.97
N LYS A 84 8.61 6.95 -4.68
CA LYS A 84 8.70 8.19 -5.46
C LYS A 84 8.96 9.42 -4.60
N GLY A 85 8.40 9.46 -3.39
CA GLY A 85 8.62 10.56 -2.44
C GLY A 85 9.99 10.56 -1.78
N LEU A 86 10.69 9.42 -1.75
CA LEU A 86 11.97 9.28 -1.05
C LEU A 86 13.19 9.25 -1.98
N PHE A 87 13.07 8.71 -3.21
CA PHE A 87 14.22 8.39 -4.05
C PHE A 87 14.09 9.00 -5.46
N LYS A 88 15.24 9.35 -6.03
CA LYS A 88 15.34 9.89 -7.40
C LYS A 88 15.59 8.81 -8.46
N ASN A 89 16.47 7.85 -8.18
CA ASN A 89 16.86 6.80 -9.11
C ASN A 89 15.91 5.60 -8.99
N ILE A 90 14.69 5.72 -9.52
CA ILE A 90 13.63 4.75 -9.36
C ILE A 90 13.32 4.01 -10.66
N VAL A 91 13.13 2.71 -10.57
CA VAL A 91 12.79 1.82 -11.68
C VAL A 91 11.53 1.04 -11.35
N PRO A 92 10.41 1.28 -12.06
CA PRO A 92 9.22 0.46 -11.88
C PRO A 92 9.51 -0.95 -12.39
N LEU A 93 9.15 -1.93 -11.58
CA LEU A 93 9.28 -3.34 -11.89
C LEU A 93 8.19 -4.11 -11.16
N GLU A 94 7.41 -4.88 -11.90
CA GLU A 94 6.40 -5.76 -11.34
C GLU A 94 7.00 -7.15 -11.02
N HIS A 95 6.18 -8.20 -11.09
CA HIS A 95 6.64 -9.57 -10.90
C HIS A 95 7.59 -10.03 -12.02
N VAL A 96 8.54 -10.91 -11.70
CA VAL A 96 9.51 -11.45 -12.66
C VAL A 96 9.49 -12.98 -12.60
N TYR A 97 8.81 -13.63 -13.53
CA TYR A 97 8.62 -15.08 -13.50
C TYR A 97 9.59 -15.85 -14.39
N GLU A 98 10.07 -15.26 -15.49
CA GLU A 98 10.88 -15.95 -16.48
C GLU A 98 12.37 -15.81 -16.17
N LYS A 99 13.11 -16.93 -16.19
CA LYS A 99 14.57 -16.93 -15.96
C LYS A 99 15.31 -15.99 -16.91
N LYS A 100 14.89 -15.91 -18.18
CA LYS A 100 15.47 -15.00 -19.17
C LYS A 100 15.30 -13.53 -18.78
N ASP A 101 14.20 -13.18 -18.11
CA ASP A 101 13.90 -11.81 -17.72
C ASP A 101 14.68 -11.44 -16.44
N ILE A 102 14.85 -12.39 -15.50
CA ILE A 102 15.79 -12.24 -14.37
C ILE A 102 17.21 -12.00 -14.90
N GLN A 103 17.63 -12.75 -15.91
CA GLN A 103 18.95 -12.58 -16.54
C GLN A 103 19.12 -11.20 -17.16
N LYS A 104 18.14 -10.69 -17.94
CA LYS A 104 18.18 -9.37 -18.55
C LYS A 104 18.35 -8.23 -17.51
N ILE A 105 17.57 -8.28 -16.43
CA ILE A 105 17.68 -7.28 -15.34
C ILE A 105 19.07 -7.36 -14.72
N THR A 106 19.54 -8.58 -14.41
CA THR A 106 20.85 -8.79 -13.79
C THR A 106 21.97 -8.26 -14.70
N ASP A 107 21.91 -8.56 -15.99
CA ASP A 107 22.89 -8.10 -16.96
C ASP A 107 22.89 -6.59 -17.06
N ALA A 108 21.73 -5.96 -17.18
CA ALA A 108 21.60 -4.52 -17.24
C ALA A 108 22.15 -3.81 -15.98
N ILE A 109 21.94 -4.37 -14.79
CA ILE A 109 22.51 -3.83 -13.54
C ILE A 109 24.04 -3.87 -13.57
N VAL A 110 24.63 -5.01 -14.00
CA VAL A 110 26.07 -5.20 -14.03
C VAL A 110 26.73 -4.36 -15.13
N GLU A 111 26.16 -4.37 -16.34
CA GLU A 111 26.66 -3.62 -17.52
C GLU A 111 26.62 -2.11 -17.30
N ASN A 112 25.63 -1.60 -16.58
CA ASN A 112 25.54 -0.20 -16.20
C ASN A 112 26.36 0.17 -14.95
N ASN A 113 27.16 -0.76 -14.40
CA ASN A 113 28.04 -0.52 -13.24
C ASN A 113 27.31 0.09 -12.03
N ILE A 114 26.09 -0.39 -11.74
CA ILE A 114 25.27 0.08 -10.62
C ILE A 114 25.85 -0.49 -9.33
N LYS A 115 26.17 0.37 -8.36
CA LYS A 115 26.86 -0.05 -7.12
C LYS A 115 25.93 -0.66 -6.08
N SER A 116 24.68 -0.20 -6.02
CA SER A 116 23.71 -0.68 -5.05
C SER A 116 22.33 -0.82 -5.67
N VAL A 117 21.65 -1.91 -5.36
CA VAL A 117 20.26 -2.18 -5.76
C VAL A 117 19.38 -2.23 -4.52
N ILE A 118 18.37 -1.39 -4.49
CA ILE A 118 17.40 -1.30 -3.40
C ILE A 118 16.08 -1.86 -3.91
N PHE A 119 15.49 -2.80 -3.19
CA PHE A 119 14.16 -3.31 -3.45
C PHE A 119 13.17 -2.70 -2.46
N SER A 120 12.25 -1.87 -2.95
CA SER A 120 11.19 -1.27 -2.14
C SER A 120 10.04 -2.25 -2.03
N GLN A 121 10.00 -3.02 -0.95
CA GLN A 121 9.27 -4.26 -0.75
C GLN A 121 9.81 -5.37 -1.68
N ILE A 122 9.28 -6.57 -1.58
CA ILE A 122 9.67 -7.71 -2.42
C ILE A 122 8.45 -8.28 -3.13
N CYS A 123 8.57 -8.45 -4.46
CA CYS A 123 7.60 -9.11 -5.32
C CYS A 123 8.06 -10.53 -5.70
N ASP A 124 7.15 -11.30 -6.32
CA ASP A 124 7.50 -12.59 -6.88
C ASP A 124 8.63 -12.47 -7.91
N GLY A 125 9.58 -13.37 -7.85
CA GLY A 125 10.76 -13.43 -8.71
C GLY A 125 11.92 -12.50 -8.30
N TRP A 126 11.69 -11.52 -7.42
CA TRP A 126 12.78 -10.64 -6.96
C TRP A 126 13.78 -11.33 -6.06
N ILE A 127 13.35 -12.35 -5.32
CA ILE A 127 14.25 -13.23 -4.55
C ILE A 127 15.29 -13.90 -5.46
N ASP A 128 14.87 -14.40 -6.61
CA ASP A 128 15.77 -15.06 -7.56
C ASP A 128 16.63 -14.03 -8.32
N THR A 129 16.09 -12.83 -8.57
CA THR A 129 16.85 -11.70 -9.11
C THR A 129 17.97 -11.29 -8.14
N ILE A 130 17.70 -11.17 -6.84
CA ILE A 130 18.70 -10.89 -5.80
C ILE A 130 19.82 -11.96 -5.80
N LYS A 131 19.44 -13.23 -5.82
CA LYS A 131 20.42 -14.34 -5.87
C LYS A 131 21.31 -14.22 -7.08
N GLN A 132 20.73 -13.99 -8.26
CA GLN A 132 21.47 -13.92 -9.52
C GLN A 132 22.39 -12.70 -9.61
N ILE A 133 21.97 -11.52 -9.13
CA ILE A 133 22.83 -10.34 -9.03
C ILE A 133 24.07 -10.65 -8.17
N LYS A 134 23.89 -11.22 -6.98
CA LYS A 134 25.00 -11.56 -6.08
C LYS A 134 25.88 -12.69 -6.60
N ASP A 135 25.34 -13.65 -7.36
CA ASP A 135 26.12 -14.70 -7.98
C ASP A 135 26.98 -14.16 -9.13
N LYS A 136 26.49 -13.15 -9.85
CA LYS A 136 27.22 -12.51 -10.97
C LYS A 136 28.23 -11.46 -10.50
N ASN A 137 27.87 -10.66 -9.51
CA ASN A 137 28.75 -9.65 -8.92
C ASN A 137 28.47 -9.48 -7.41
N LYS A 138 29.36 -9.99 -6.56
CA LYS A 138 29.24 -9.96 -5.09
C LYS A 138 29.39 -8.56 -4.50
N GLU A 139 30.05 -7.64 -5.23
CA GLU A 139 30.32 -6.28 -4.76
C GLU A 139 29.09 -5.38 -4.82
N ILE A 140 28.12 -5.70 -5.67
CA ILE A 140 26.86 -4.95 -5.73
C ILE A 140 26.12 -5.11 -4.40
N LYS A 141 25.86 -3.99 -3.72
CA LYS A 141 25.10 -4.00 -2.46
C LYS A 141 23.61 -4.21 -2.73
N ILE A 142 23.00 -5.12 -2.00
CA ILE A 142 21.56 -5.38 -2.06
C ILE A 142 20.91 -4.90 -0.77
N LYS A 143 19.96 -4.00 -0.88
CA LYS A 143 19.22 -3.45 0.26
C LYS A 143 17.73 -3.66 0.05
N VAL A 144 16.98 -3.85 1.13
CA VAL A 144 15.52 -4.07 1.09
C VAL A 144 14.84 -3.07 2.00
N ILE A 145 13.84 -2.36 1.49
CA ILE A 145 12.92 -1.55 2.28
C ILE A 145 11.72 -2.43 2.60
N TRP A 146 11.46 -2.64 3.88
CA TRP A 146 10.32 -3.41 4.35
C TRP A 146 9.21 -2.48 4.80
N HIS A 147 8.11 -2.45 4.04
CA HIS A 147 6.97 -1.58 4.29
C HIS A 147 5.92 -2.20 5.23
N GLY A 148 6.03 -3.50 5.52
CA GLY A 148 5.10 -4.22 6.37
C GLY A 148 5.40 -4.11 7.87
N ASN A 149 4.45 -4.55 8.69
CA ASN A 149 4.62 -4.73 10.14
C ASN A 149 4.39 -6.19 10.56
N CYS A 150 4.51 -6.48 11.86
CA CYS A 150 4.36 -7.84 12.37
C CYS A 150 2.94 -8.42 12.17
N TYR A 151 1.91 -7.59 12.08
CA TYR A 151 0.55 -8.06 11.82
C TYR A 151 0.44 -8.76 10.45
N GLU A 152 1.16 -8.29 9.46
CA GLU A 152 1.13 -8.88 8.11
C GLU A 152 1.68 -10.32 8.07
N TYR A 153 2.43 -10.75 9.10
CA TYR A 153 2.92 -12.13 9.23
C TYR A 153 1.80 -13.16 9.51
N PHE A 154 0.58 -12.73 9.80
CA PHE A 154 -0.59 -13.61 9.79
C PHE A 154 -0.96 -14.11 8.39
N SER A 155 -0.51 -13.43 7.33
CA SER A 155 -0.59 -13.92 5.96
C SER A 155 0.52 -14.91 5.67
N ASP A 156 0.17 -16.12 5.21
CA ASP A 156 1.15 -17.14 4.80
C ASP A 156 2.10 -16.63 3.71
N PHE A 157 1.59 -15.81 2.79
CA PHE A 157 2.41 -15.19 1.75
C PHE A 157 3.49 -14.31 2.37
N THR A 158 3.10 -13.33 3.20
CA THR A 158 4.04 -12.40 3.83
C THR A 158 5.02 -13.11 4.77
N TRP A 159 4.54 -14.12 5.52
CA TRP A 159 5.39 -14.92 6.39
C TRP A 159 6.47 -15.68 5.61
N ASN A 160 6.10 -16.39 4.53
CA ASN A 160 7.05 -17.15 3.73
C ASN A 160 8.05 -16.22 3.05
N LEU A 161 7.60 -15.09 2.53
CA LEU A 161 8.45 -14.08 1.91
C LEU A 161 9.48 -13.54 2.93
N ASN A 162 9.04 -13.16 4.12
CA ASN A 162 9.92 -12.68 5.18
C ASN A 162 10.98 -13.73 5.55
N LYS A 163 10.58 -14.98 5.71
CA LYS A 163 11.49 -16.09 5.99
C LYS A 163 12.58 -16.23 4.92
N GLU A 164 12.21 -16.12 3.64
CA GLU A 164 13.17 -16.18 2.53
C GLU A 164 14.13 -14.98 2.53
N VAL A 165 13.61 -13.78 2.72
CA VAL A 165 14.40 -12.53 2.79
C VAL A 165 15.40 -12.60 3.96
N MET A 166 14.97 -13.05 5.15
CA MET A 166 15.87 -13.23 6.30
C MET A 166 16.94 -14.29 6.06
N ASN A 167 16.60 -15.38 5.35
CA ASN A 167 17.58 -16.39 4.95
C ASN A 167 18.62 -15.84 3.97
N LEU A 168 18.23 -14.99 3.03
CA LEU A 168 19.16 -14.33 2.11
C LEU A 168 20.11 -13.38 2.85
N TYR A 169 19.62 -12.64 3.84
CA TYR A 169 20.47 -11.81 4.70
C TYR A 169 21.50 -12.66 5.45
N LYS A 170 21.08 -13.74 6.11
CA LYS A 170 21.99 -14.67 6.80
C LYS A 170 23.06 -15.28 5.89
N LYS A 171 22.74 -15.42 4.60
CA LYS A 171 23.67 -15.93 3.56
C LYS A 171 24.54 -14.83 2.93
N GLY A 172 24.45 -13.58 3.41
CA GLY A 172 25.19 -12.44 2.86
C GLY A 172 24.74 -12.00 1.47
N LYS A 173 23.54 -12.39 1.03
CA LYS A 173 22.98 -11.98 -0.28
C LYS A 173 22.16 -10.68 -0.17
N ILE A 174 21.74 -10.29 1.01
CA ILE A 174 21.17 -8.97 1.34
C ILE A 174 22.12 -8.31 2.34
N ASP A 175 22.48 -7.07 2.10
CA ASP A 175 23.48 -6.33 2.88
C ASP A 175 22.83 -5.55 4.05
N SER A 176 21.61 -5.03 3.86
CA SER A 176 20.91 -4.26 4.89
C SER A 176 19.41 -4.12 4.62
N PHE A 177 18.69 -3.71 5.66
CA PHE A 177 17.27 -3.41 5.62
C PHE A 177 17.00 -1.95 5.94
N ALA A 178 15.88 -1.42 5.45
CA ALA A 178 15.25 -0.24 5.98
C ALA A 178 13.80 -0.55 6.35
N PHE A 179 13.31 0.08 7.41
CA PHE A 179 11.94 -0.04 7.90
C PHE A 179 11.31 1.34 7.99
N VAL A 180 10.06 1.45 7.57
CA VAL A 180 9.32 2.71 7.56
C VAL A 180 8.60 3.00 8.87
N ARG A 181 8.78 2.13 9.88
CA ARG A 181 8.26 2.28 11.22
C ARG A 181 9.37 2.08 12.27
N SER A 182 9.47 2.99 13.22
CA SER A 182 10.55 3.01 14.22
C SER A 182 10.61 1.73 15.06
N ILE A 183 9.46 1.21 15.49
CA ILE A 183 9.42 -0.03 16.32
C ILE A 183 9.95 -1.25 15.57
N MET A 184 9.73 -1.33 14.24
CA MET A 184 10.28 -2.40 13.40
C MET A 184 11.79 -2.23 13.24
N TYR A 185 12.23 -1.02 12.95
CA TYR A 185 13.65 -0.68 12.87
C TYR A 185 14.39 -1.05 14.16
N GLU A 186 13.89 -0.59 15.31
CA GLU A 186 14.51 -0.86 16.62
C GLU A 186 14.55 -2.36 16.95
N PHE A 187 13.45 -3.08 16.66
CA PHE A 187 13.40 -4.52 16.87
C PHE A 187 14.45 -5.25 16.03
N TYR A 188 14.51 -5.01 14.73
CA TYR A 188 15.44 -5.72 13.85
C TYR A 188 16.90 -5.32 14.13
N LYS A 189 17.15 -4.06 14.48
CA LYS A 189 18.48 -3.61 14.92
C LYS A 189 18.93 -4.33 16.19
N LYS A 190 18.07 -4.44 17.20
CA LYS A 190 18.34 -5.20 18.44
C LYS A 190 18.51 -6.70 18.19
N ALA A 191 17.83 -7.23 17.19
CA ALA A 191 17.97 -8.62 16.74
C ALA A 191 19.25 -8.87 15.90
N GLY A 192 20.12 -7.88 15.73
CA GLY A 192 21.42 -8.02 15.06
C GLY A 192 21.39 -7.82 13.54
N PHE A 193 20.31 -7.31 12.99
CA PHE A 193 20.23 -6.99 11.55
C PHE A 193 20.79 -5.60 11.29
N LYS A 194 21.58 -5.44 10.22
CA LYS A 194 21.99 -4.12 9.73
C LYS A 194 20.76 -3.40 9.20
N SER A 195 20.24 -2.49 10.01
CA SER A 195 18.93 -1.87 9.81
C SER A 195 19.03 -0.35 9.79
N TYR A 196 18.19 0.28 9.00
CA TYR A 196 18.03 1.72 8.86
C TYR A 196 16.56 2.10 9.07
N TYR A 197 16.34 3.33 9.50
CA TYR A 197 15.02 3.89 9.60
C TYR A 197 14.76 4.81 8.42
N LEU A 198 13.56 4.70 7.81
CA LEU A 198 13.04 5.61 6.81
C LEU A 198 11.66 6.10 7.27
N GLN A 199 11.26 7.27 6.80
CA GLN A 199 9.87 7.74 6.94
C GLN A 199 9.32 8.11 5.59
N ASN A 200 8.11 7.64 5.29
CA ASN A 200 7.42 8.04 4.07
C ASN A 200 7.17 9.54 4.10
N ASN A 201 7.36 10.18 2.98
CA ASN A 201 7.13 11.60 2.80
C ASN A 201 6.28 11.87 1.57
N VAL A 202 5.62 13.01 1.55
CA VAL A 202 4.74 13.44 0.47
C VAL A 202 5.20 14.81 -0.02
N HIS A 203 5.35 14.94 -1.34
CA HIS A 203 5.61 16.19 -2.03
C HIS A 203 4.56 16.37 -3.12
N LEU A 204 3.66 17.34 -2.93
CA LEU A 204 2.51 17.58 -3.80
C LEU A 204 2.56 19.00 -4.40
N ASP A 205 3.68 19.32 -5.06
CA ASP A 205 4.01 20.70 -5.50
C ASP A 205 3.10 21.25 -6.61
N ASN A 206 2.39 20.41 -7.34
CA ASN A 206 1.63 20.83 -8.54
C ASN A 206 0.15 20.41 -8.49
N ILE A 207 -0.42 20.23 -7.30
CA ILE A 207 -1.84 19.86 -7.18
C ILE A 207 -2.71 21.12 -7.27
N GLU A 208 -3.70 21.05 -8.14
CA GLU A 208 -4.72 22.07 -8.27
C GLU A 208 -5.44 22.31 -6.95
N ARG A 209 -5.44 23.57 -6.49
CA ARG A 209 -6.25 23.97 -5.35
C ARG A 209 -7.66 24.25 -5.82
N VAL A 210 -8.62 23.54 -5.22
CA VAL A 210 -10.04 23.72 -5.57
C VAL A 210 -10.74 24.57 -4.50
N GLU A 211 -11.62 25.46 -4.97
CA GLU A 211 -12.44 26.24 -4.06
C GLU A 211 -13.39 25.31 -3.31
N LYS A 212 -13.47 25.52 -1.99
CA LYS A 212 -14.37 24.75 -1.15
C LYS A 212 -15.83 25.14 -1.43
N GLN A 213 -16.67 24.15 -1.71
CA GLN A 213 -18.09 24.36 -1.90
C GLN A 213 -18.73 24.89 -0.61
N LYS A 214 -19.45 26.00 -0.73
CA LYS A 214 -20.20 26.55 0.40
C LYS A 214 -21.37 25.64 0.75
N THR A 215 -21.37 25.09 1.93
CA THR A 215 -22.44 24.25 2.47
C THR A 215 -22.54 24.49 3.97
N ASP A 216 -23.73 24.31 4.53
CA ASP A 216 -23.99 24.29 5.97
C ASP A 216 -23.63 22.95 6.63
N LYS A 217 -23.31 21.96 5.82
CA LYS A 217 -22.95 20.61 6.27
C LYS A 217 -21.46 20.43 6.47
N LYS A 218 -21.09 19.74 7.54
CA LYS A 218 -19.72 19.35 7.84
C LYS A 218 -19.35 18.08 7.07
N LYS A 219 -18.59 18.22 6.00
CA LYS A 219 -18.14 17.07 5.21
C LYS A 219 -16.92 16.43 5.85
N ILE A 220 -17.00 15.12 6.18
CA ILE A 220 -15.96 14.36 6.89
C ILE A 220 -15.54 13.20 6.01
N GLY A 221 -14.24 13.10 5.67
CA GLY A 221 -13.71 12.13 4.74
C GLY A 221 -13.23 10.85 5.39
N ILE A 222 -13.50 9.72 4.72
CA ILE A 222 -12.92 8.41 5.01
C ILE A 222 -12.35 7.86 3.70
N TYR A 223 -11.02 7.86 3.55
CA TYR A 223 -10.33 7.46 2.32
C TYR A 223 -9.33 6.35 2.63
N ASN A 224 -9.85 5.15 2.78
CA ASN A 224 -9.04 3.99 3.05
C ASN A 224 -8.60 3.34 1.73
N ALA A 225 -7.33 2.95 1.64
CA ALA A 225 -6.80 2.26 0.47
C ALA A 225 -7.46 0.90 0.20
N ASP A 226 -8.22 0.38 1.17
CA ASP A 226 -8.97 -0.86 1.08
C ASP A 226 -10.07 -0.89 2.16
N THR A 227 -10.90 -1.93 2.11
CA THR A 227 -12.04 -2.12 3.02
C THR A 227 -11.79 -3.17 4.09
N ARG A 228 -10.52 -3.50 4.39
CA ARG A 228 -10.16 -4.45 5.44
C ARG A 228 -10.66 -3.95 6.80
N GLU A 229 -10.95 -4.88 7.70
CA GLU A 229 -11.44 -4.62 9.07
C GLU A 229 -10.53 -3.67 9.84
N LEU A 230 -9.22 -3.77 9.60
CA LEU A 230 -8.20 -2.92 10.22
C LEU A 230 -8.35 -1.43 9.91
N LYS A 231 -9.09 -1.07 8.87
CA LYS A 231 -9.34 0.32 8.48
C LYS A 231 -10.45 0.98 9.29
N ASN A 232 -11.15 0.22 10.13
CA ASN A 232 -12.08 0.72 11.16
C ASN A 232 -13.18 1.65 10.63
N ILE A 233 -13.76 1.30 9.46
CA ILE A 233 -14.75 2.14 8.78
C ILE A 233 -16.05 2.29 9.60
N TYR A 234 -16.48 1.25 10.30
CA TYR A 234 -17.76 1.26 11.03
C TYR A 234 -17.74 2.20 12.23
N THR A 235 -16.66 2.23 13.00
CA THR A 235 -16.49 3.21 14.09
C THR A 235 -16.46 4.63 13.54
N SER A 236 -15.75 4.84 12.41
CA SER A 236 -15.71 6.14 11.74
C SER A 236 -17.09 6.63 11.33
N LEU A 237 -17.89 5.79 10.68
CA LEU A 237 -19.27 6.10 10.28
C LEU A 237 -20.17 6.38 11.49
N SER A 238 -20.03 5.59 12.57
CA SER A 238 -20.75 5.80 13.81
C SER A 238 -20.43 7.14 14.45
N ALA A 239 -19.15 7.51 14.50
CA ALA A 239 -18.71 8.80 15.04
C ALA A 239 -19.25 9.97 14.21
N ILE A 240 -19.17 9.89 12.87
CA ILE A 240 -19.70 10.93 11.97
C ILE A 240 -21.20 11.14 12.19
N LYS A 241 -21.96 10.05 12.40
CA LYS A 241 -23.40 10.11 12.69
C LYS A 241 -23.71 10.96 13.94
N LEU A 242 -22.80 10.95 14.91
CA LEU A 242 -22.97 11.71 16.17
C LEU A 242 -22.59 13.20 16.02
N VAL A 243 -21.90 13.59 14.94
CA VAL A 243 -21.53 14.99 14.69
C VAL A 243 -22.72 15.75 14.09
N PRO A 244 -23.16 16.88 14.68
CA PRO A 244 -24.29 17.67 14.15
C PRO A 244 -24.02 18.17 12.73
N ASN A 245 -25.01 18.01 11.85
CA ASN A 245 -24.98 18.44 10.44
C ASN A 245 -23.83 17.86 9.62
N ALA A 246 -23.36 16.62 9.96
CA ALA A 246 -22.29 15.97 9.24
C ALA A 246 -22.80 15.11 8.08
N ILE A 247 -21.98 15.04 7.03
CA ILE A 247 -22.08 14.06 5.95
C ILE A 247 -20.75 13.29 5.85
N ALA A 248 -20.83 11.99 5.55
CA ALA A 248 -19.65 11.17 5.34
C ALA A 248 -19.26 11.16 3.86
N ASP A 249 -17.98 11.41 3.56
CA ASP A 249 -17.41 11.27 2.23
C ASP A 249 -16.49 10.04 2.21
N VAL A 250 -16.93 8.95 1.54
CA VAL A 250 -16.30 7.63 1.69
C VAL A 250 -15.85 7.08 0.33
N VAL A 251 -14.55 6.78 0.21
CA VAL A 251 -13.96 6.22 -1.03
C VAL A 251 -12.82 5.24 -0.70
N PRO A 252 -12.88 4.00 -1.16
CA PRO A 252 -14.07 3.32 -1.64
C PRO A 252 -15.01 2.94 -0.49
N ILE A 253 -16.29 2.79 -0.78
CA ILE A 253 -17.26 2.25 0.17
C ILE A 253 -17.69 0.85 -0.26
N ASN A 254 -17.64 -0.12 0.66
CA ASN A 254 -18.15 -1.46 0.39
C ASN A 254 -19.64 -1.59 0.68
N GLU A 255 -20.24 -2.66 0.20
CA GLU A 255 -21.68 -2.94 0.36
C GLU A 255 -22.14 -3.02 1.83
N GLY A 256 -21.30 -3.55 2.72
CA GLY A 256 -21.57 -3.59 4.16
C GLY A 256 -21.65 -2.20 4.79
N ALA A 257 -20.70 -1.34 4.45
CA ALA A 257 -20.66 0.05 4.92
C ALA A 257 -21.82 0.88 4.37
N LYS A 258 -22.26 0.66 3.11
CA LYS A 258 -23.46 1.29 2.56
C LYS A 258 -24.72 0.95 3.37
N LYS A 259 -24.97 -0.35 3.59
CA LYS A 259 -26.09 -0.81 4.41
C LYS A 259 -26.03 -0.23 5.82
N PHE A 260 -24.83 -0.12 6.38
CA PHE A 260 -24.66 0.46 7.69
C PHE A 260 -25.02 1.96 7.72
N THR A 261 -24.63 2.74 6.71
CA THR A 261 -25.03 4.16 6.61
C THR A 261 -26.54 4.33 6.46
N GLU A 262 -27.22 3.42 5.73
CA GLU A 262 -28.69 3.39 5.65
C GLU A 262 -29.36 3.14 7.01
N ILE A 263 -28.87 2.16 7.78
CA ILE A 263 -29.36 1.86 9.15
C ILE A 263 -29.16 3.07 10.06
N LEU A 264 -28.02 3.74 9.99
CA LEU A 264 -27.71 4.93 10.76
C LEU A 264 -28.49 6.16 10.29
N LYS A 265 -29.12 6.12 9.13
CA LYS A 265 -29.66 7.31 8.44
C LYS A 265 -28.59 8.41 8.35
N LEU A 266 -27.38 8.04 7.95
CA LEU A 266 -26.25 8.94 7.75
C LEU A 266 -26.18 9.32 6.28
N GLU A 267 -26.23 10.63 6.01
CA GLU A 267 -26.04 11.13 4.64
C GLU A 267 -24.61 10.91 4.19
N THR A 268 -24.44 10.44 2.95
CA THR A 268 -23.10 10.15 2.39
C THR A 268 -22.92 10.68 0.99
N THR A 269 -21.69 11.06 0.68
CA THR A 269 -21.18 11.18 -0.69
C THR A 269 -20.11 10.12 -0.87
N SER A 270 -20.42 9.00 -1.54
CA SER A 270 -19.52 7.84 -1.60
C SER A 270 -19.29 7.37 -3.03
N ILE A 271 -18.15 6.72 -3.25
CA ILE A 271 -17.81 6.05 -4.51
C ILE A 271 -17.43 4.60 -4.17
N ASP A 272 -17.92 3.65 -4.99
CA ASP A 272 -17.77 2.20 -4.73
C ASP A 272 -16.38 1.69 -5.09
N ASP A 273 -15.68 2.41 -5.96
CA ASP A 273 -14.42 1.98 -6.54
C ASP A 273 -13.30 2.99 -6.24
N TYR A 274 -12.08 2.62 -6.56
CA TYR A 274 -10.94 3.52 -6.48
C TYR A 274 -11.04 4.61 -7.52
N ILE A 275 -10.59 5.80 -7.15
CA ILE A 275 -10.48 6.95 -8.04
C ILE A 275 -9.02 7.34 -8.25
N PRO A 276 -8.68 8.01 -9.35
CA PRO A 276 -7.34 8.51 -9.59
C PRO A 276 -6.85 9.42 -8.45
N THR A 277 -5.55 9.40 -8.15
CA THR A 277 -4.96 10.18 -7.05
C THR A 277 -5.29 11.66 -7.16
N GLU A 278 -5.25 12.24 -8.36
CA GLU A 278 -5.57 13.65 -8.57
C GLU A 278 -7.03 13.98 -8.18
N GLU A 279 -7.97 13.13 -8.57
CA GLU A 279 -9.38 13.27 -8.21
C GLU A 279 -9.58 13.11 -6.70
N LEU A 280 -8.89 12.13 -6.09
CA LEU A 280 -8.89 11.94 -4.64
C LEU A 280 -8.41 13.19 -3.90
N LEU A 281 -7.31 13.79 -4.34
CA LEU A 281 -6.75 14.98 -3.70
C LEU A 281 -7.66 16.20 -3.83
N LYS A 282 -8.34 16.37 -4.98
CA LYS A 282 -9.39 17.40 -5.14
C LYS A 282 -10.56 17.17 -4.19
N ARG A 283 -10.96 15.91 -4.02
CA ARG A 283 -12.08 15.53 -3.14
C ARG A 283 -11.74 15.74 -1.66
N ILE A 284 -10.54 15.39 -1.23
CA ILE A 284 -10.02 15.63 0.12
C ILE A 284 -10.18 17.10 0.52
N GLN A 285 -9.88 18.04 -0.37
CA GLN A 285 -9.94 19.48 -0.12
C GLN A 285 -11.34 20.00 0.25
N GLN A 286 -12.40 19.25 -0.09
CA GLN A 286 -13.78 19.63 0.22
C GLN A 286 -14.20 19.31 1.66
N ASN A 287 -13.38 18.58 2.42
CA ASN A 287 -13.71 18.11 3.76
C ASN A 287 -13.31 19.13 4.85
N GLU A 288 -13.98 19.02 5.99
CA GLU A 288 -13.56 19.75 7.21
C GLU A 288 -12.40 19.03 7.90
N VAL A 289 -12.50 17.70 7.98
CA VAL A 289 -11.52 16.81 8.59
C VAL A 289 -11.60 15.44 7.88
N ASN A 290 -10.48 14.75 7.82
CA ASN A 290 -10.41 13.37 7.35
C ASN A 290 -10.10 12.41 8.49
N LEU A 291 -10.59 11.17 8.40
CA LEU A 291 -10.44 10.14 9.42
C LEU A 291 -9.57 8.99 8.91
N TYR A 292 -8.63 8.59 9.75
CA TYR A 292 -7.77 7.43 9.52
C TYR A 292 -7.52 6.65 10.84
N PRO A 293 -8.57 6.27 11.57
CA PRO A 293 -8.47 5.58 12.88
C PRO A 293 -8.19 4.08 12.70
N THR A 294 -7.15 3.74 11.98
CA THR A 294 -6.79 2.35 11.69
C THR A 294 -6.23 1.65 12.93
N PHE A 295 -6.47 0.34 13.06
CA PHE A 295 -5.95 -0.46 14.19
C PHE A 295 -4.48 -0.85 14.03
N THR A 296 -3.95 -0.83 12.83
CA THR A 296 -2.52 -1.06 12.57
C THR A 296 -2.08 -0.39 11.28
N GLU A 297 -0.91 0.22 11.33
CA GLU A 297 -0.26 0.91 10.20
C GLU A 297 1.26 0.85 10.31
N ASN A 298 1.93 1.37 9.30
CA ASN A 298 3.37 1.57 9.31
C ASN A 298 3.72 3.06 9.16
N ALA A 299 3.67 3.58 7.94
CA ALA A 299 3.87 4.98 7.62
C ALA A 299 2.84 5.38 6.54
N PRO A 300 1.58 5.60 6.92
CA PRO A 300 0.49 5.85 5.98
C PRO A 300 0.71 7.16 5.23
N MET A 301 0.49 7.15 3.90
CA MET A 301 0.64 8.34 3.07
C MET A 301 -0.55 9.30 3.24
N PHE A 302 -1.75 8.75 3.37
CA PHE A 302 -3.00 9.52 3.38
C PHE A 302 -3.07 10.65 4.41
N PRO A 303 -2.64 10.50 5.68
CA PRO A 303 -2.63 11.62 6.62
C PRO A 303 -1.78 12.78 6.14
N LEU A 304 -0.60 12.52 5.56
CA LEU A 304 0.26 13.57 5.01
C LEU A 304 -0.37 14.24 3.79
N GLU A 305 -0.96 13.43 2.87
CA GLU A 305 -1.69 13.94 1.71
C GLU A 305 -2.85 14.86 2.13
N SER A 306 -3.59 14.48 3.17
CA SER A 306 -4.66 15.30 3.74
C SER A 306 -4.17 16.65 4.24
N PHE A 307 -3.11 16.66 5.02
CA PHE A 307 -2.51 17.88 5.53
C PHE A 307 -1.92 18.76 4.43
N GLU A 308 -1.26 18.19 3.44
CA GLU A 308 -0.78 18.91 2.25
C GLU A 308 -1.93 19.59 1.48
N MET A 309 -3.11 18.96 1.49
CA MET A 309 -4.33 19.55 0.91
C MET A 309 -5.02 20.59 1.82
N GLY A 310 -4.46 20.89 2.99
CA GLY A 310 -4.99 21.88 3.93
C GLY A 310 -6.16 21.37 4.77
N VAL A 311 -6.30 20.05 4.89
CA VAL A 311 -7.36 19.40 5.66
C VAL A 311 -6.74 18.56 6.77
N PRO A 312 -7.07 18.80 8.06
CA PRO A 312 -6.59 17.97 9.15
C PRO A 312 -7.01 16.51 8.99
N CYS A 313 -6.17 15.59 9.49
CA CYS A 313 -6.48 14.17 9.52
C CYS A 313 -6.32 13.63 10.94
N LEU A 314 -7.38 13.03 11.47
CA LEU A 314 -7.32 12.25 12.70
C LEU A 314 -6.82 10.85 12.40
N LEU A 315 -5.79 10.40 13.09
CA LEU A 315 -5.10 9.13 12.80
C LEU A 315 -4.82 8.34 14.07
N GLY A 316 -4.80 7.01 13.95
CA GLY A 316 -4.52 6.09 15.07
C GLY A 316 -3.09 6.23 15.61
N ASN A 317 -2.89 5.88 16.87
CA ASN A 317 -1.57 5.89 17.53
C ASN A 317 -0.72 4.66 17.16
N ASN A 318 -0.66 4.34 15.88
CA ASN A 318 0.02 3.14 15.37
C ASN A 318 1.00 3.45 14.22
N ASN A 319 1.48 4.68 14.17
CA ASN A 319 2.49 5.19 13.25
C ASN A 319 3.42 6.17 13.98
N ASP A 320 4.44 6.68 13.29
CA ASP A 320 5.46 7.54 13.91
C ASP A 320 5.25 9.04 13.67
N TYR A 321 4.17 9.44 12.97
CA TYR A 321 3.90 10.84 12.67
C TYR A 321 3.38 11.58 13.90
N PHE A 322 3.84 12.80 14.08
CA PHE A 322 3.38 13.76 15.08
C PHE A 322 3.57 13.37 16.55
N VAL A 323 4.18 12.22 16.85
CA VAL A 323 4.39 11.72 18.21
C VAL A 323 5.23 12.72 19.02
N GLY A 324 4.74 13.10 20.20
CA GLY A 324 5.42 14.02 21.12
C GLY A 324 5.39 15.50 20.65
N THR A 325 4.51 15.85 19.73
CA THR A 325 4.34 17.23 19.27
C THR A 325 2.97 17.81 19.67
N LYS A 326 2.86 19.15 19.73
CA LYS A 326 1.57 19.81 19.93
C LYS A 326 0.55 19.44 18.84
N LEU A 327 0.99 19.24 17.60
CA LEU A 327 0.14 18.73 16.52
C LEU A 327 -0.44 17.36 16.87
N GLY A 328 0.39 16.46 17.41
CA GLY A 328 -0.03 15.12 17.83
C GLY A 328 -1.13 15.14 18.90
N GLU A 329 -1.11 16.10 19.81
CA GLU A 329 -2.17 16.25 20.83
C GLU A 329 -3.54 16.49 20.18
N TYR A 330 -3.58 17.21 19.05
CA TYR A 330 -4.81 17.46 18.30
C TYR A 330 -5.26 16.27 17.46
N VAL A 331 -4.35 15.50 16.86
CA VAL A 331 -4.71 14.62 15.75
C VAL A 331 -4.46 13.13 15.99
N ILE A 332 -3.65 12.76 16.98
CA ILE A 332 -3.46 11.36 17.34
C ILE A 332 -4.62 10.85 18.21
N LEU A 333 -5.22 9.75 17.79
CA LEU A 333 -6.28 9.07 18.50
C LEU A 333 -5.68 8.02 19.45
N THR A 334 -6.26 7.90 20.64
CA THR A 334 -5.85 6.91 21.67
C THR A 334 -6.94 5.88 21.98
N LYS A 335 -8.13 6.05 21.38
CA LYS A 335 -9.28 5.15 21.49
C LYS A 335 -9.95 5.08 20.11
N GLU A 336 -9.35 4.32 19.20
CA GLU A 336 -9.75 4.28 17.80
C GLU A 336 -11.12 3.57 17.59
N ASP A 337 -11.56 2.77 18.56
CA ASP A 337 -12.81 1.99 18.55
C ASP A 337 -13.97 2.64 19.34
N ASP A 338 -13.79 3.85 19.86
CA ASP A 338 -14.80 4.59 20.63
C ASP A 338 -15.45 5.70 19.76
N PRO A 339 -16.70 5.52 19.28
CA PRO A 339 -17.36 6.51 18.43
C PRO A 339 -17.63 7.86 19.12
N GLU A 340 -17.92 7.88 20.43
CA GLU A 340 -18.15 9.12 21.17
C GLU A 340 -16.85 9.91 21.31
N TYR A 341 -15.77 9.23 21.70
CA TYR A 341 -14.45 9.84 21.74
C TYR A 341 -14.06 10.38 20.36
N LEU A 342 -14.24 9.62 19.30
CA LEU A 342 -13.90 10.04 17.94
C LEU A 342 -14.74 11.24 17.49
N LYS A 343 -16.05 11.27 17.82
CA LYS A 343 -16.92 12.44 17.58
C LYS A 343 -16.34 13.71 18.24
N ASP A 344 -15.97 13.64 19.53
CA ASP A 344 -15.41 14.78 20.24
C ASP A 344 -14.10 15.25 19.61
N ARG A 345 -13.24 14.32 19.18
CA ARG A 345 -12.01 14.65 18.45
C ARG A 345 -12.29 15.29 17.09
N ILE A 346 -13.30 14.86 16.36
CA ILE A 346 -13.74 15.47 15.09
C ILE A 346 -14.15 16.93 15.33
N ILE A 347 -15.02 17.19 16.32
CA ILE A 347 -15.49 18.52 16.63
C ILE A 347 -14.32 19.43 17.01
N ASN A 348 -13.47 18.98 17.92
CA ASN A 348 -12.28 19.73 18.34
C ASN A 348 -11.34 20.04 17.16
N CYS A 349 -11.14 19.07 16.26
CA CYS A 349 -10.29 19.24 15.09
C CYS A 349 -10.84 20.27 14.10
N ILE A 350 -12.17 20.33 13.95
CA ILE A 350 -12.85 21.33 13.11
C ILE A 350 -12.71 22.74 13.72
N GLU A 351 -12.91 22.87 15.03
CA GLU A 351 -12.83 24.14 15.76
C GLU A 351 -11.41 24.75 15.75
N HIS A 352 -10.38 23.91 15.75
CA HIS A 352 -8.97 24.33 15.77
C HIS A 352 -8.25 24.13 14.41
N LYS A 353 -9.00 24.01 13.33
CA LYS A 353 -8.47 23.65 12.00
C LYS A 353 -7.29 24.50 11.55
N GLU A 354 -7.41 25.83 11.68
CA GLU A 354 -6.37 26.75 11.24
C GLU A 354 -5.06 26.60 12.04
N GLU A 355 -5.18 26.48 13.37
CA GLU A 355 -4.05 26.21 14.25
C GLU A 355 -3.37 24.87 13.91
N ILE A 356 -4.14 23.82 13.71
CA ILE A 356 -3.65 22.48 13.35
C ILE A 356 -2.88 22.51 12.03
N ILE A 357 -3.40 23.19 11.02
CA ILE A 357 -2.72 23.32 9.72
C ILE A 357 -1.43 24.14 9.84
N GLN A 358 -1.42 25.18 10.68
CA GLN A 358 -0.19 25.94 10.93
C GLN A 358 0.87 25.10 11.64
N LEU A 359 0.49 24.33 12.66
CA LEU A 359 1.37 23.39 13.35
C LEU A 359 1.96 22.32 12.40
N TYR A 360 1.13 21.84 11.46
CA TYR A 360 1.61 20.91 10.44
C TYR A 360 2.68 21.55 9.55
N LYS A 361 2.47 22.77 9.06
CA LYS A 361 3.45 23.47 8.21
C LYS A 361 4.80 23.68 8.90
N GLU A 362 4.77 23.93 10.20
CA GLU A 362 5.99 24.06 11.00
C GLU A 362 6.68 22.70 11.19
N TRP A 363 5.93 21.69 11.59
CA TRP A 363 6.43 20.33 11.74
C TRP A 363 7.02 19.76 10.44
N LYS A 364 6.36 20.00 9.30
CA LYS A 364 6.75 19.49 7.99
C LYS A 364 8.15 19.92 7.56
N LYS A 365 8.53 21.16 7.86
CA LYS A 365 9.88 21.69 7.52
C LYS A 365 11.01 20.87 8.15
N ASP A 366 10.85 20.46 9.40
CA ASP A 366 11.85 19.65 10.10
C ASP A 366 11.73 18.18 9.73
N PHE A 367 10.51 17.72 9.45
CA PHE A 367 10.25 16.38 8.99
C PHE A 367 10.90 16.10 7.63
N ASP A 368 10.82 17.02 6.67
CA ASP A 368 11.46 16.90 5.36
C ASP A 368 12.98 16.72 5.49
N LYS A 369 13.63 17.56 6.29
CA LYS A 369 15.08 17.45 6.55
C LYS A 369 15.45 16.11 7.18
N LYS A 370 14.63 15.60 8.11
CA LYS A 370 14.85 14.29 8.72
C LYS A 370 14.71 13.17 7.70
N CYS A 371 13.67 13.19 6.85
CA CYS A 371 13.48 12.20 5.79
C CYS A 371 14.68 12.18 4.82
N GLU A 372 15.15 13.33 4.37
CA GLU A 372 16.35 13.44 3.52
C GLU A 372 17.59 12.85 4.21
N SER A 373 17.78 13.13 5.50
CA SER A 373 18.89 12.59 6.28
C SER A 373 18.84 11.07 6.38
N TYR A 374 17.67 10.49 6.64
CA TYR A 374 17.47 9.04 6.72
C TYR A 374 17.75 8.35 5.39
N VAL A 375 17.26 8.93 4.29
CA VAL A 375 17.54 8.41 2.94
C VAL A 375 19.03 8.45 2.65
N LYS A 376 19.69 9.57 2.94
CA LYS A 376 21.13 9.74 2.72
C LYS A 376 21.94 8.71 3.50
N ASP A 377 21.60 8.47 4.77
CA ASP A 377 22.27 7.48 5.61
C ASP A 377 22.06 6.06 5.05
N PHE A 378 20.84 5.70 4.68
CA PHE A 378 20.52 4.39 4.12
C PHE A 378 21.20 4.13 2.77
N VAL A 379 21.24 5.12 1.89
CA VAL A 379 21.85 4.97 0.56
C VAL A 379 23.36 4.85 0.66
N LYS A 380 24.00 5.66 1.52
CA LYS A 380 25.47 5.72 1.63
C LYS A 380 26.07 4.46 2.26
N ASN A 381 25.44 3.88 3.25
CA ASN A 381 25.97 2.76 4.06
C ASN A 381 25.38 1.40 3.65
#